data_e9caab605e39180defc7b560b0adfe89
#
_entry.id   e9caab605e39180defc7b560b0adfe89
#
_cell.length_a   1.000
_cell.length_b   1.000
_cell.length_c   1.000
_cell.angle_alpha   90.00
_cell.angle_beta   90.00
_cell.angle_gamma   90.00
#
_symmetry.space_group_name_H-M   'P 1'
#
loop_
_entity.id
_entity.type
_entity.pdbx_description
1 polymer ?
#
loop_
_entity_poly.entity_id
_entity_poly.type
_entity_poly.pdbx_seq_one_letter_code
_entity_poly.pdbx_strand_id
1 'polypeptide(L)'
;MDKTTPHPLFKLATELGPLLVFFVANAKFNLFVATGAFMVAVVAAMIASYMVVRHVPVMAIVTGVIVIVFGTLTLVLHDETFIKVKPTIIYGLFAAILGGGLLFGRSFIAILFDQMFNLTPKGWRILTMRWALFFFGMAILNEIIWRTQSTDFWVGFKAFGVIPITMVFAIAQMPLTKRYHLEPATLEASEADAGDVSKG
;
A
#
# COMPACT_ATOMS: atom_id res chain seq x y z
N MET A 1 -16.74 -27.77 7.01
CA MET A 1 -15.39 -27.68 6.39
C MET A 1 -14.52 -26.94 7.38
N ASP A 2 -13.65 -27.67 8.04
CA ASP A 2 -12.80 -27.14 9.11
C ASP A 2 -11.79 -26.14 8.53
N LYS A 3 -11.90 -24.86 8.92
CA LYS A 3 -10.89 -23.86 8.58
C LYS A 3 -9.69 -24.17 9.49
N THR A 4 -8.74 -24.95 8.96
CA THR A 4 -7.48 -25.19 9.62
C THR A 4 -6.77 -23.83 9.80
N THR A 5 -6.93 -23.27 11.01
CA THR A 5 -6.15 -22.10 11.41
C THR A 5 -4.68 -22.55 11.43
N PRO A 6 -3.80 -21.91 10.66
CA PRO A 6 -2.39 -22.32 10.64
C PRO A 6 -1.80 -22.19 12.03
N HIS A 7 -0.93 -23.14 12.37
CA HIS A 7 -0.24 -23.14 13.66
C HIS A 7 0.41 -21.76 13.91
N PRO A 8 0.29 -21.15 15.10
CA PRO A 8 0.83 -19.81 15.38
C PRO A 8 2.30 -19.65 14.99
N LEU A 9 3.11 -20.70 15.18
CA LEU A 9 4.52 -20.72 14.79
C LEU A 9 4.71 -20.64 13.25
N PHE A 10 3.82 -21.24 12.47
CA PHE A 10 3.89 -21.15 11.01
C PHE A 10 3.61 -19.71 10.52
N LYS A 11 2.61 -19.06 11.10
CA LYS A 11 2.30 -17.66 10.81
C LYS A 11 3.49 -16.76 11.17
N LEU A 12 4.07 -16.95 12.36
CA LEU A 12 5.23 -16.20 12.80
C LEU A 12 6.44 -16.43 11.87
N ALA A 13 6.70 -17.66 11.46
CA ALA A 13 7.79 -18.01 10.56
C ALA A 13 7.62 -17.38 9.16
N THR A 14 6.42 -17.33 8.62
CA THR A 14 6.13 -16.71 7.31
C THR A 14 6.17 -15.18 7.35
N GLU A 15 5.85 -14.56 8.49
CA GLU A 15 5.88 -13.11 8.67
C GLU A 15 7.27 -12.59 9.03
N LEU A 16 7.97 -13.24 9.97
CA LEU A 16 9.28 -12.79 10.46
C LEU A 16 10.47 -13.47 9.78
N GLY A 17 10.28 -14.64 9.18
CA GLY A 17 11.34 -15.39 8.50
C GLY A 17 12.07 -14.57 7.44
N PRO A 18 11.39 -13.90 6.51
CA PRO A 18 12.04 -13.03 5.54
C PRO A 18 12.89 -11.93 6.16
N LEU A 19 12.43 -11.34 7.26
CA LEU A 19 13.14 -10.29 7.98
C LEU A 19 14.42 -10.81 8.63
N LEU A 20 14.38 -12.00 9.23
CA LEU A 20 15.55 -12.68 9.77
C LEU A 20 16.58 -13.00 8.67
N VAL A 21 16.13 -13.48 7.52
CA VAL A 21 17.00 -13.72 6.36
C VAL A 21 17.68 -12.41 5.93
N PHE A 22 16.96 -11.31 5.87
CA PHE A 22 17.53 -10.00 5.57
C PHE A 22 18.64 -9.61 6.53
N PHE A 23 18.39 -9.66 7.85
CA PHE A 23 19.38 -9.26 8.85
C PHE A 23 20.61 -10.15 8.84
N VAL A 24 20.44 -11.47 8.71
CA VAL A 24 21.57 -12.40 8.64
C VAL A 24 22.39 -12.17 7.37
N ALA A 25 21.74 -11.97 6.23
CA ALA A 25 22.43 -11.68 4.98
C ALA A 25 23.15 -10.33 5.01
N ASN A 26 22.52 -9.29 5.62
CA ASN A 26 23.13 -7.98 5.76
C ASN A 26 24.35 -7.98 6.70
N ALA A 27 24.30 -8.79 7.76
CA ALA A 27 25.43 -8.95 8.69
C ALA A 27 26.63 -9.69 8.10
N LYS A 28 26.39 -10.60 7.15
CA LYS A 28 27.46 -11.44 6.55
C LYS A 28 27.99 -10.93 5.21
N PHE A 29 27.18 -10.20 4.46
CA PHE A 29 27.49 -9.74 3.11
C PHE A 29 27.32 -8.21 3.03
N ASN A 30 26.37 -7.75 2.23
CA ASN A 30 26.06 -6.33 2.04
C ASN A 30 24.56 -6.13 1.83
N LEU A 31 24.15 -4.86 1.81
CA LEU A 31 22.75 -4.46 1.65
C LEU A 31 22.10 -5.02 0.37
N PHE A 32 22.85 -5.12 -0.73
CA PHE A 32 22.34 -5.63 -2.01
C PHE A 32 22.02 -7.13 -1.94
N VAL A 33 22.96 -7.93 -1.41
CA VAL A 33 22.74 -9.37 -1.21
C VAL A 33 21.61 -9.60 -0.21
N ALA A 34 21.54 -8.80 0.86
CA ALA A 34 20.47 -8.88 1.84
C ALA A 34 19.10 -8.58 1.21
N THR A 35 19.01 -7.54 0.36
CA THR A 35 17.78 -7.19 -0.35
C THR A 35 17.34 -8.31 -1.28
N GLY A 36 18.26 -8.89 -2.06
CA GLY A 36 17.96 -10.03 -2.93
C GLY A 36 17.48 -11.26 -2.15
N ALA A 37 18.18 -11.61 -1.05
CA ALA A 37 17.80 -12.71 -0.18
C ALA A 37 16.42 -12.48 0.47
N PHE A 38 16.13 -11.25 0.89
CA PHE A 38 14.83 -10.86 1.43
C PHE A 38 13.70 -11.03 0.42
N MET A 39 13.89 -10.58 -0.83
CA MET A 39 12.91 -10.74 -1.90
C MET A 39 12.58 -12.22 -2.15
N VAL A 40 13.60 -13.07 -2.24
CA VAL A 40 13.42 -14.53 -2.42
C VAL A 40 12.67 -15.11 -1.21
N ALA A 41 13.04 -14.73 0.00
CA ALA A 41 12.39 -15.21 1.22
C ALA A 41 10.91 -14.77 1.31
N VAL A 42 10.57 -13.54 0.90
CA VAL A 42 9.17 -13.07 0.84
C VAL A 42 8.36 -13.89 -0.15
N VAL A 43 8.87 -14.14 -1.35
CA VAL A 43 8.20 -14.98 -2.35
C VAL A 43 8.01 -16.41 -1.84
N ALA A 44 9.04 -16.99 -1.23
CA ALA A 44 8.97 -18.33 -0.65
C ALA A 44 7.94 -18.41 0.49
N ALA A 45 7.89 -17.41 1.36
CA ALA A 45 6.90 -17.31 2.44
C ALA A 45 5.46 -17.18 1.90
N MET A 46 5.24 -16.42 0.81
CA MET A 46 3.94 -16.31 0.16
C MET A 46 3.51 -17.64 -0.47
N ILE A 47 4.41 -18.34 -1.15
CA ILE A 47 4.14 -19.67 -1.73
C ILE A 47 3.82 -20.67 -0.62
N ALA A 48 4.61 -20.72 0.46
CA ALA A 48 4.36 -21.59 1.61
C ALA A 48 3.01 -21.30 2.27
N SER A 49 2.67 -20.02 2.45
CA SER A 49 1.38 -19.60 2.99
C SER A 49 0.22 -20.05 2.09
N TYR A 50 0.36 -19.93 0.77
CA TYR A 50 -0.66 -20.39 -0.16
C TYR A 50 -0.83 -21.91 -0.15
N MET A 51 0.26 -22.66 -0.05
CA MET A 51 0.21 -24.13 -0.02
C MET A 51 -0.47 -24.67 1.24
N VAL A 52 -0.28 -24.02 2.38
CA VAL A 52 -0.80 -24.47 3.68
C VAL A 52 -2.24 -23.96 3.91
N VAL A 53 -2.48 -22.67 3.68
CA VAL A 53 -3.76 -22.01 4.04
C VAL A 53 -4.72 -21.94 2.85
N ARG A 54 -4.24 -22.20 1.61
CA ARG A 54 -5.00 -22.04 0.35
C ARG A 54 -5.58 -20.65 0.15
N HIS A 55 -5.12 -19.68 0.95
CA HIS A 55 -5.52 -18.28 0.87
C HIS A 55 -4.35 -17.39 1.26
N VAL A 56 -4.05 -16.39 0.45
CA VAL A 56 -3.04 -15.37 0.78
C VAL A 56 -3.78 -14.10 1.19
N PRO A 57 -3.52 -13.54 2.38
CA PRO A 57 -4.10 -12.27 2.79
C PRO A 57 -3.76 -11.17 1.77
N VAL A 58 -4.72 -10.32 1.44
CA VAL A 58 -4.53 -9.22 0.48
C VAL A 58 -3.34 -8.33 0.89
N MET A 59 -3.19 -8.08 2.18
CA MET A 59 -2.06 -7.30 2.71
C MET A 59 -0.70 -7.96 2.43
N ALA A 60 -0.60 -9.29 2.52
CA ALA A 60 0.63 -10.00 2.19
C ALA A 60 0.98 -9.88 0.70
N ILE A 61 -0.03 -9.90 -0.19
CA ILE A 61 0.17 -9.68 -1.63
C ILE A 61 0.67 -8.26 -1.89
N VAL A 62 0.02 -7.25 -1.29
CA VAL A 62 0.41 -5.84 -1.42
C VAL A 62 1.85 -5.65 -0.93
N THR A 63 2.18 -6.17 0.26
CA THR A 63 3.53 -6.12 0.81
C THR A 63 4.54 -6.81 -0.09
N GLY A 64 4.22 -8.01 -0.59
CA GLY A 64 5.07 -8.76 -1.51
C GLY A 64 5.36 -8.00 -2.82
N VAL A 65 4.34 -7.41 -3.43
CA VAL A 65 4.50 -6.57 -4.63
C VAL A 65 5.39 -5.37 -4.34
N ILE A 66 5.17 -4.67 -3.23
CA ILE A 66 6.00 -3.54 -2.81
C ILE A 66 7.46 -3.98 -2.64
N VAL A 67 7.71 -5.07 -1.90
CA VAL A 67 9.06 -5.61 -1.66
C VAL A 67 9.75 -5.99 -2.97
N ILE A 68 9.06 -6.68 -3.88
CA ILE A 68 9.63 -7.09 -5.17
C ILE A 68 9.97 -5.85 -6.02
N VAL A 69 9.05 -4.89 -6.14
CA VAL A 69 9.28 -3.68 -6.94
C VAL A 69 10.44 -2.88 -6.37
N PHE A 70 10.42 -2.56 -5.06
CA PHE A 70 11.47 -1.75 -4.43
C PHE A 70 12.79 -2.49 -4.31
N GLY A 71 12.76 -3.80 -4.04
CA GLY A 71 13.95 -4.63 -3.99
C GLY A 71 14.63 -4.72 -5.36
N THR A 72 13.88 -5.01 -6.43
CA THR A 72 14.42 -5.01 -7.80
C THR A 72 15.00 -3.65 -8.15
N LEU A 73 14.29 -2.59 -7.79
CA LEU A 73 14.72 -1.23 -7.98
C LEU A 73 16.05 -0.93 -7.27
N THR A 74 16.23 -1.40 -6.06
CA THR A 74 17.47 -1.26 -5.28
C THR A 74 18.62 -2.04 -5.89
N LEU A 75 18.34 -3.22 -6.47
CA LEU A 75 19.37 -4.09 -7.06
C LEU A 75 19.84 -3.64 -8.44
N VAL A 76 18.93 -3.10 -9.25
CA VAL A 76 19.22 -2.78 -10.67
C VAL A 76 19.84 -1.41 -10.85
N LEU A 77 19.64 -0.49 -9.90
CA LEU A 77 19.86 0.93 -10.15
C LEU A 77 20.90 1.52 -9.18
N HIS A 78 22.13 1.58 -9.66
CA HIS A 78 23.29 2.16 -8.96
C HIS A 78 23.59 3.64 -9.38
N ASP A 79 22.69 4.29 -10.13
CA ASP A 79 22.94 5.60 -10.73
C ASP A 79 22.23 6.76 -9.99
N GLU A 80 22.85 7.96 -9.98
CA GLU A 80 22.28 9.18 -9.36
C GLU A 80 20.94 9.57 -9.98
N THR A 81 20.76 9.35 -11.27
CA THR A 81 19.49 9.57 -11.98
C THR A 81 18.35 8.79 -11.33
N PHE A 82 18.67 7.62 -10.80
CA PHE A 82 17.69 6.76 -10.17
C PHE A 82 17.13 7.32 -8.86
N ILE A 83 17.93 8.01 -8.07
CA ILE A 83 17.44 8.67 -6.85
C ILE A 83 16.31 9.65 -7.20
N LYS A 84 16.37 10.28 -8.36
CA LYS A 84 15.38 11.24 -8.88
C LYS A 84 14.12 10.56 -9.43
N VAL A 85 14.27 9.36 -10.00
CA VAL A 85 13.14 8.57 -10.56
C VAL A 85 12.39 7.78 -9.46
N LYS A 86 13.03 7.45 -8.35
CA LYS A 86 12.38 6.74 -7.22
C LYS A 86 10.99 7.27 -6.86
N PRO A 87 10.78 8.59 -6.64
CA PRO A 87 9.47 9.10 -6.30
C PRO A 87 8.42 8.88 -7.39
N THR A 88 8.81 9.02 -8.67
CA THR A 88 7.91 8.75 -9.81
C THR A 88 7.37 7.33 -9.75
N ILE A 89 8.26 6.36 -9.51
CA ILE A 89 7.88 4.94 -9.44
C ILE A 89 6.98 4.68 -8.22
N ILE A 90 7.33 5.24 -7.07
CA ILE A 90 6.53 5.10 -5.84
C ILE A 90 5.12 5.66 -6.04
N TYR A 91 5.00 6.88 -6.53
CA TYR A 91 3.70 7.51 -6.77
C TYR A 91 2.92 6.78 -7.87
N GLY A 92 3.59 6.37 -8.95
CA GLY A 92 2.99 5.55 -10.00
C GLY A 92 2.45 4.21 -9.49
N LEU A 93 3.20 3.55 -8.61
CA LEU A 93 2.79 2.30 -7.97
C LEU A 93 1.55 2.51 -7.08
N PHE A 94 1.53 3.56 -6.24
CA PHE A 94 0.34 3.88 -5.44
C PHE A 94 -0.86 4.20 -6.32
N ALA A 95 -0.68 5.00 -7.37
CA ALA A 95 -1.74 5.29 -8.32
C ALA A 95 -2.28 4.02 -8.99
N ALA A 96 -1.40 3.11 -9.41
CA ALA A 96 -1.77 1.85 -10.04
C ALA A 96 -2.48 0.88 -9.06
N ILE A 97 -2.00 0.76 -7.82
CA ILE A 97 -2.62 -0.09 -6.80
C ILE A 97 -4.02 0.44 -6.45
N LEU A 98 -4.15 1.74 -6.19
CA LEU A 98 -5.44 2.34 -5.82
C LEU A 98 -6.43 2.31 -7.00
N GLY A 99 -5.98 2.70 -8.19
CA GLY A 99 -6.80 2.67 -9.41
C GLY A 99 -7.16 1.26 -9.82
N GLY A 100 -6.20 0.33 -9.81
CA GLY A 100 -6.42 -1.08 -10.08
C GLY A 100 -7.40 -1.71 -9.09
N GLY A 101 -7.28 -1.43 -7.80
CA GLY A 101 -8.23 -1.90 -6.79
C GLY A 101 -9.67 -1.48 -7.11
N LEU A 102 -9.86 -0.25 -7.58
CA LEU A 102 -11.18 0.25 -7.98
C LEU A 102 -11.77 -0.48 -9.20
N LEU A 103 -10.93 -0.90 -10.15
CA LEU A 103 -11.37 -1.70 -11.30
C LEU A 103 -11.91 -3.08 -10.87
N PHE A 104 -11.35 -3.64 -9.78
CA PHE A 104 -11.83 -4.88 -9.17
C PHE A 104 -12.90 -4.66 -8.08
N GLY A 105 -13.49 -3.45 -8.01
CA GLY A 105 -14.54 -3.12 -7.04
C GLY A 105 -14.06 -3.02 -5.58
N ARG A 106 -12.75 -2.96 -5.33
CA ARG A 106 -12.16 -2.87 -3.99
C ARG A 106 -11.56 -1.49 -3.74
N SER A 107 -11.87 -0.91 -2.59
CA SER A 107 -11.25 0.33 -2.12
C SER A 107 -10.14 -0.03 -1.12
N PHE A 108 -8.88 0.07 -1.54
CA PHE A 108 -7.76 -0.18 -0.63
C PHE A 108 -7.63 0.88 0.47
N ILE A 109 -8.05 2.13 0.21
CA ILE A 109 -8.10 3.15 1.25
C ILE A 109 -9.13 2.79 2.33
N ALA A 110 -10.27 2.20 1.96
CA ALA A 110 -11.23 1.71 2.95
C ALA A 110 -10.59 0.66 3.87
N ILE A 111 -9.87 -0.33 3.31
CA ILE A 111 -9.23 -1.39 4.09
C ILE A 111 -8.24 -0.84 5.13
N LEU A 112 -7.59 0.29 4.83
CA LEU A 112 -6.60 0.91 5.72
C LEU A 112 -7.23 1.85 6.75
N PHE A 113 -8.34 2.49 6.42
CA PHE A 113 -8.92 3.61 7.19
C PHE A 113 -10.37 3.42 7.62
N ASP A 114 -10.97 2.23 7.40
CA ASP A 114 -12.35 1.92 7.80
C ASP A 114 -12.58 2.08 9.31
N GLN A 115 -11.55 1.80 10.12
CA GLN A 115 -11.60 1.99 11.57
C GLN A 115 -11.56 3.46 12.01
N MET A 116 -11.10 4.36 11.13
CA MET A 116 -10.99 5.80 11.44
C MET A 116 -12.14 6.62 10.86
N PHE A 117 -12.72 6.17 9.75
CA PHE A 117 -13.76 6.88 9.03
C PHE A 117 -14.87 5.91 8.60
N ASN A 118 -16.09 6.17 9.08
CA ASN A 118 -17.27 5.43 8.62
C ASN A 118 -17.85 6.13 7.38
N LEU A 119 -17.44 5.71 6.19
CA LEU A 119 -17.93 6.27 4.94
C LEU A 119 -18.80 5.27 4.19
N THR A 120 -19.75 5.79 3.42
CA THR A 120 -20.53 4.97 2.48
C THR A 120 -19.62 4.32 1.43
N PRO A 121 -20.01 3.17 0.84
CA PRO A 121 -19.23 2.53 -0.24
C PRO A 121 -18.92 3.49 -1.40
N LYS A 122 -19.86 4.40 -1.71
CA LYS A 122 -19.68 5.44 -2.71
C LYS A 122 -18.61 6.46 -2.28
N GLY A 123 -18.62 6.87 -1.00
CA GLY A 123 -17.63 7.77 -0.42
C GLY A 123 -16.22 7.21 -0.51
N TRP A 124 -16.04 5.94 -0.14
CA TRP A 124 -14.77 5.23 -0.25
C TRP A 124 -14.26 5.14 -1.68
N ARG A 125 -15.14 4.84 -2.63
CA ARG A 125 -14.76 4.76 -4.05
C ARG A 125 -14.27 6.11 -4.58
N ILE A 126 -14.99 7.21 -4.27
CA ILE A 126 -14.60 8.55 -4.70
C ILE A 126 -13.30 8.98 -4.05
N LEU A 127 -13.13 8.73 -2.74
CA LEU A 127 -11.91 9.05 -2.01
C LEU A 127 -10.71 8.32 -2.60
N THR A 128 -10.83 7.02 -2.86
CA THR A 128 -9.77 6.20 -3.48
C THR A 128 -9.42 6.70 -4.88
N MET A 129 -10.42 7.06 -5.70
CA MET A 129 -10.17 7.62 -7.02
C MET A 129 -9.39 8.94 -6.94
N ARG A 130 -9.76 9.84 -6.04
CA ARG A 130 -9.06 11.12 -5.86
C ARG A 130 -7.62 10.92 -5.41
N TRP A 131 -7.35 9.99 -4.49
CA TRP A 131 -5.99 9.66 -4.06
C TRP A 131 -5.17 9.02 -5.19
N ALA A 132 -5.78 8.13 -6.00
CA ALA A 132 -5.12 7.55 -7.16
C ALA A 132 -4.70 8.63 -8.17
N LEU A 133 -5.60 9.57 -8.48
CA LEU A 133 -5.31 10.70 -9.36
C LEU A 133 -4.25 11.65 -8.77
N PHE A 134 -4.29 11.87 -7.46
CA PHE A 134 -3.28 12.68 -6.77
C PHE A 134 -1.88 12.06 -6.90
N PHE A 135 -1.74 10.77 -6.62
CA PHE A 135 -0.45 10.09 -6.77
C PHE A 135 0.00 10.04 -8.23
N PHE A 136 -0.91 9.85 -9.16
CA PHE A 136 -0.59 9.94 -10.59
C PHE A 136 -0.07 11.34 -10.97
N GLY A 137 -0.74 12.39 -10.51
CA GLY A 137 -0.29 13.77 -10.69
C GLY A 137 1.08 14.06 -10.06
N MET A 138 1.33 13.52 -8.85
CA MET A 138 2.63 13.63 -8.17
C MET A 138 3.74 12.89 -8.91
N ALA A 139 3.45 11.74 -9.54
CA ALA A 139 4.41 11.04 -10.38
C ALA A 139 4.81 11.89 -11.59
N ILE A 140 3.83 12.48 -12.29
CA ILE A 140 4.08 13.38 -13.42
C ILE A 140 4.85 14.63 -12.97
N LEU A 141 4.45 15.22 -11.86
CA LEU A 141 5.08 16.42 -11.31
C LEU A 141 6.56 16.16 -10.96
N ASN A 142 6.86 15.03 -10.31
CA ASN A 142 8.24 14.65 -10.04
C ASN A 142 9.04 14.47 -11.34
N GLU A 143 8.45 13.82 -12.34
CA GLU A 143 9.10 13.57 -13.64
C GLU A 143 9.44 14.89 -14.36
N ILE A 144 8.52 15.84 -14.35
CA ILE A 144 8.75 17.18 -14.93
C ILE A 144 9.87 17.90 -14.17
N ILE A 145 9.80 17.94 -12.83
CA ILE A 145 10.73 18.71 -12.02
C ILE A 145 12.16 18.19 -12.17
N TRP A 146 12.38 16.88 -12.04
CA TRP A 146 13.75 16.35 -12.09
C TRP A 146 14.35 16.43 -13.51
N ARG A 147 13.52 16.47 -14.57
CA ARG A 147 13.99 16.62 -15.97
C ARG A 147 14.24 18.07 -16.38
N THR A 148 13.54 19.03 -15.78
CA THR A 148 13.57 20.43 -16.21
C THR A 148 14.29 21.35 -15.25
N GLN A 149 14.47 20.95 -14.00
CA GLN A 149 15.06 21.78 -12.95
C GLN A 149 16.39 21.21 -12.44
N SER A 150 17.16 22.05 -11.74
CA SER A 150 18.40 21.62 -11.10
C SER A 150 18.18 20.58 -10.00
N THR A 151 19.23 19.82 -9.67
CA THR A 151 19.19 18.84 -8.57
C THR A 151 18.84 19.49 -7.23
N ASP A 152 19.40 20.69 -6.97
CA ASP A 152 19.14 21.44 -5.73
C ASP A 152 17.67 21.86 -5.63
N PHE A 153 17.09 22.32 -6.74
CA PHE A 153 15.66 22.64 -6.79
C PHE A 153 14.81 21.40 -6.52
N TRP A 154 15.13 20.26 -7.13
CA TRP A 154 14.42 19.01 -6.92
C TRP A 154 14.50 18.54 -5.45
N VAL A 155 15.67 18.62 -4.81
CA VAL A 155 15.84 18.31 -3.37
C VAL A 155 15.00 19.25 -2.51
N GLY A 156 15.04 20.55 -2.78
CA GLY A 156 14.22 21.54 -2.08
C GLY A 156 12.71 21.29 -2.24
N PHE A 157 12.28 20.96 -3.46
CA PHE A 157 10.89 20.59 -3.72
C PHE A 157 10.46 19.34 -2.94
N LYS A 158 11.28 18.30 -2.88
CA LYS A 158 10.99 17.12 -2.05
C LYS A 158 10.87 17.44 -0.57
N ALA A 159 11.78 18.26 -0.05
CA ALA A 159 11.80 18.60 1.37
C ALA A 159 10.65 19.54 1.78
N PHE A 160 10.33 20.52 0.94
CA PHE A 160 9.43 21.62 1.33
C PHE A 160 8.16 21.71 0.47
N GLY A 161 8.12 21.10 -0.71
CA GLY A 161 6.97 21.18 -1.63
C GLY A 161 6.00 20.02 -1.43
N VAL A 162 6.49 18.79 -1.32
CA VAL A 162 5.64 17.59 -1.30
C VAL A 162 4.72 17.57 -0.08
N ILE A 163 5.23 17.93 1.11
CA ILE A 163 4.44 17.91 2.35
C ILE A 163 3.27 18.90 2.28
N PRO A 164 3.47 20.20 1.98
CA PRO A 164 2.36 21.14 1.86
C PRO A 164 1.33 20.75 0.78
N ILE A 165 1.78 20.28 -0.38
CA ILE A 165 0.89 19.83 -1.46
C ILE A 165 0.01 18.67 -0.96
N THR A 166 0.60 17.69 -0.28
CA THR A 166 -0.14 16.56 0.27
C THR A 166 -1.11 17.00 1.37
N MET A 167 -0.70 17.92 2.26
CA MET A 167 -1.57 18.46 3.31
C MET A 167 -2.76 19.22 2.73
N VAL A 168 -2.54 20.11 1.78
CA VAL A 168 -3.62 20.86 1.11
C VAL A 168 -4.58 19.88 0.43
N PHE A 169 -4.07 18.88 -0.27
CA PHE A 169 -4.90 17.86 -0.89
C PHE A 169 -5.70 17.06 0.15
N ALA A 170 -5.08 16.63 1.26
CA ALA A 170 -5.75 15.89 2.32
C ALA A 170 -6.87 16.73 2.98
N ILE A 171 -6.61 18.00 3.27
CA ILE A 171 -7.62 18.93 3.82
C ILE A 171 -8.77 19.12 2.83
N ALA A 172 -8.48 19.20 1.53
CA ALA A 172 -9.50 19.32 0.50
C ALA A 172 -10.41 18.08 0.39
N GLN A 173 -10.09 16.96 1.04
CA GLN A 173 -10.97 15.79 1.13
C GLN A 173 -12.01 15.90 2.28
N MET A 174 -11.83 16.81 3.24
CA MET A 174 -12.74 16.94 4.38
C MET A 174 -14.21 17.15 4.00
N PRO A 175 -14.58 17.98 2.99
CA PRO A 175 -15.98 18.11 2.57
C PRO A 175 -16.56 16.79 2.03
N LEU A 176 -15.72 15.97 1.36
CA LEU A 176 -16.11 14.67 0.87
C LEU A 176 -16.40 13.71 2.04
N THR A 177 -15.49 13.62 3.00
CA THR A 177 -15.65 12.73 4.15
C THR A 177 -16.89 13.12 4.98
N LYS A 178 -17.14 14.39 5.20
CA LYS A 178 -18.36 14.87 5.87
C LYS A 178 -19.64 14.51 5.09
N ARG A 179 -19.63 14.67 3.76
CA ARG A 179 -20.81 14.41 2.91
C ARG A 179 -21.20 12.94 2.84
N TYR A 180 -20.22 12.05 2.93
CA TYR A 180 -20.41 10.59 2.79
C TYR A 180 -20.20 9.82 4.09
N HIS A 181 -20.18 10.54 5.24
CA HIS A 181 -20.12 9.92 6.56
C HIS A 181 -21.41 9.16 6.85
N LEU A 182 -21.28 7.94 7.40
CA LEU A 182 -22.42 7.17 7.92
C LEU A 182 -22.70 7.63 9.36
N GLU A 183 -23.92 8.11 9.61
CA GLU A 183 -24.33 8.45 10.97
C GLU A 183 -24.51 7.16 11.82
N PRO A 184 -24.23 7.20 13.13
CA PRO A 184 -24.36 6.05 14.01
C PRO A 184 -25.73 5.36 13.95
N ALA A 185 -26.81 6.12 13.80
CA ALA A 185 -28.17 5.60 13.69
C ALA A 185 -28.39 4.71 12.44
N THR A 186 -27.67 4.94 11.36
CA THR A 186 -27.77 4.11 10.14
C THR A 186 -26.96 2.83 10.27
N LEU A 187 -25.93 2.81 11.09
CA LEU A 187 -25.16 1.60 11.42
C LEU A 187 -25.96 0.65 12.30
N GLU A 188 -26.61 1.15 13.35
CA GLU A 188 -27.49 0.36 14.23
C GLU A 188 -28.69 -0.24 13.48
N ALA A 189 -29.29 0.52 12.56
CA ALA A 189 -30.38 0.00 11.73
C ALA A 189 -29.92 -1.10 10.76
N SER A 190 -28.71 -0.99 10.20
CA SER A 190 -28.15 -2.01 9.32
C SER A 190 -27.74 -3.29 10.06
N GLU A 191 -27.23 -3.17 11.28
CA GLU A 191 -26.90 -4.32 12.13
C GLU A 191 -28.14 -5.03 12.64
N ALA A 192 -29.22 -4.29 12.97
CA ALA A 192 -30.50 -4.83 13.38
C ALA A 192 -31.17 -5.66 12.26
N ASP A 193 -31.14 -5.14 11.02
CA ASP A 193 -31.69 -5.82 9.84
C ASP A 193 -30.91 -7.11 9.49
N ALA A 194 -29.57 -7.05 9.57
CA ALA A 194 -28.71 -8.21 9.37
C ALA A 194 -28.86 -9.29 10.44
N GLY A 195 -29.19 -8.89 11.68
CA GLY A 195 -29.43 -9.80 12.81
C GLY A 195 -30.79 -10.53 12.72
N ASP A 196 -31.78 -9.92 12.09
CA ASP A 196 -33.12 -10.52 11.90
C ASP A 196 -33.12 -11.56 10.76
N VAL A 197 -32.40 -11.30 9.67
CA VAL A 197 -32.24 -12.25 8.55
C VAL A 197 -31.50 -13.53 8.95
N SER A 198 -30.67 -13.50 10.00
CA SER A 198 -29.93 -14.68 10.47
C SER A 198 -30.74 -15.60 11.40
N LYS A 199 -31.94 -15.19 11.84
CA LYS A 199 -32.80 -15.93 12.77
C LYS A 199 -34.05 -16.54 12.13
N GLY A 200 -34.29 -16.34 10.86
CA GLY A 200 -35.35 -16.92 10.05
C GLY A 200 -34.82 -18.04 9.15
#